data_d76f1df91ef10d1e8f808ad3404bfcc2
#
_entry.id   d76f1df91ef10d1e8f808ad3404bfcc2
#
_cell.length_a   1.000
_cell.length_b   1.000
_cell.length_c   1.000
_cell.angle_alpha   90.00
_cell.angle_beta   90.00
_cell.angle_gamma   90.00
#
_symmetry.space_group_name_H-M   'P 1'
#
loop_
_entity.id
_entity.type
_entity.pdbx_description
1 polymer ?
#
loop_
_entity_poly.entity_id
_entity_poly.type
_entity_poly.pdbx_seq_one_letter_code
_entity_poly.pdbx_strand_id
1 'polypeptide(L)'
;SLLEGKVAIIVDMSSYVLILPNFFIDFFHTVDDYYQKSINVTFIRCIRIFAFFIAIFIPAYYIAVTTYNQNSIFLSLLLLLKAQRTAVPFPAIVEALFMIISFEILRESDLRMSSTTGSAISILGGLILGDAAVSAGIMSPIMIIVIAISSIAGFVFTSIELVNAIRLYRIIFLLLATVLGVYGIYLGAIYLLYKLITLTSFDKPYLAPF
;
A
#
# COMPACT_ATOMS: atom_id res chain seq x y z
N SER A 1 14.03 0.97 -21.38
CA SER A 1 13.05 -0.05 -21.81
C SER A 1 13.18 -0.39 -23.30
N LEU A 2 13.17 0.58 -24.24
CA LEU A 2 13.35 0.28 -25.68
C LEU A 2 14.72 -0.33 -25.96
N LEU A 3 15.78 0.13 -25.31
CA LEU A 3 17.13 -0.43 -25.43
C LEU A 3 17.25 -1.85 -24.85
N GLU A 4 16.29 -2.28 -24.05
CA GLU A 4 16.19 -3.63 -23.48
C GLU A 4 15.36 -4.58 -24.39
N GLY A 5 15.00 -4.14 -25.59
CA GLY A 5 14.26 -4.94 -26.56
C GLY A 5 12.74 -4.96 -26.35
N LYS A 6 12.19 -4.03 -25.58
CA LYS A 6 10.73 -3.88 -25.43
C LYS A 6 10.14 -3.10 -26.60
N VAL A 7 8.88 -3.38 -26.91
CA VAL A 7 8.12 -2.73 -27.98
C VAL A 7 7.23 -1.65 -27.38
N ALA A 8 7.25 -0.46 -27.95
CA ALA A 8 6.37 0.63 -27.57
C ALA A 8 5.20 0.72 -28.57
N ILE A 9 3.97 0.68 -28.07
CA ILE A 9 2.76 0.88 -28.86
C ILE A 9 2.22 2.27 -28.58
N ILE A 10 2.18 3.10 -29.59
CA ILE A 10 1.63 4.45 -29.54
C ILE A 10 0.24 4.37 -30.16
N VAL A 11 -0.77 4.81 -29.40
CA VAL A 11 -2.16 4.87 -29.85
C VAL A 11 -2.50 6.34 -30.08
N ASP A 12 -3.07 6.62 -31.23
CA ASP A 12 -3.49 7.98 -31.58
C ASP A 12 -4.55 8.50 -30.57
N MET A 13 -4.50 9.79 -30.24
CA MET A 13 -5.33 10.43 -29.22
C MET A 13 -5.11 9.97 -27.75
N SER A 14 -4.10 9.15 -27.48
CA SER A 14 -3.69 8.77 -26.11
C SER A 14 -2.42 9.51 -25.72
N SER A 15 -2.40 10.05 -24.50
CA SER A 15 -1.18 10.64 -23.92
C SER A 15 -0.22 9.59 -23.33
N TYR A 16 -0.61 8.31 -23.33
CA TYR A 16 0.15 7.20 -22.76
C TYR A 16 0.70 6.30 -23.86
N VAL A 17 1.91 5.79 -23.63
CA VAL A 17 2.58 4.80 -24.49
C VAL A 17 2.57 3.47 -23.76
N LEU A 18 2.09 2.42 -24.43
CA LEU A 18 2.12 1.06 -23.90
C LEU A 18 3.49 0.44 -24.22
N ILE A 19 4.19 -0.03 -23.18
CA ILE A 19 5.48 -0.71 -23.32
C ILE A 19 5.29 -2.20 -23.03
N LEU A 20 5.67 -3.06 -23.95
CA LEU A 20 5.44 -4.51 -23.90
C LEU A 20 6.72 -5.28 -24.28
N PRO A 21 6.98 -6.48 -23.70
CA PRO A 21 6.32 -7.03 -22.52
C PRO A 21 6.63 -6.25 -21.27
N ASN A 22 5.70 -6.22 -20.29
CA ASN A 22 5.90 -5.60 -18.99
C ASN A 22 5.98 -6.70 -17.93
N PHE A 23 7.00 -6.65 -17.08
CA PHE A 23 7.26 -7.62 -16.02
C PHE A 23 7.00 -7.01 -14.67
N PHE A 24 6.68 -7.84 -13.68
CA PHE A 24 6.44 -7.37 -12.31
C PHE A 24 7.62 -6.59 -11.73
N ILE A 25 8.85 -7.02 -12.05
CA ILE A 25 10.08 -6.35 -11.57
C ILE A 25 10.24 -4.93 -12.13
N ASP A 26 9.69 -4.65 -13.31
CA ASP A 26 9.80 -3.34 -13.95
C ASP A 26 9.14 -2.23 -13.14
N PHE A 27 8.11 -2.55 -12.35
CA PHE A 27 7.44 -1.59 -11.47
C PHE A 27 8.30 -1.11 -10.29
N PHE A 28 9.35 -1.87 -9.96
CA PHE A 28 10.31 -1.49 -8.91
C PHE A 28 11.50 -0.73 -9.45
N HIS A 29 11.62 -0.61 -10.78
CA HIS A 29 12.67 0.14 -11.45
C HIS A 29 12.17 1.51 -11.86
N THR A 30 12.98 2.54 -11.64
CA THR A 30 12.74 3.89 -12.15
C THR A 30 13.85 4.29 -13.11
N VAL A 31 13.57 5.28 -13.96
CA VAL A 31 14.55 5.80 -14.91
C VAL A 31 15.80 6.33 -14.20
N ASP A 32 15.63 6.92 -13.03
CA ASP A 32 16.72 7.47 -12.21
C ASP A 32 17.72 6.42 -11.75
N ASP A 33 17.30 5.16 -11.63
CA ASP A 33 18.17 4.05 -11.21
C ASP A 33 19.33 3.83 -12.20
N TYR A 34 19.16 4.18 -13.47
CA TYR A 34 20.18 4.00 -14.52
C TYR A 34 21.29 5.07 -14.49
N TYR A 35 21.05 6.18 -13.80
CA TYR A 35 21.99 7.30 -13.72
C TYR A 35 22.80 7.33 -12.41
N GLN A 36 22.49 6.45 -11.45
CA GLN A 36 23.12 6.42 -10.13
C GLN A 36 24.12 5.26 -10.00
N LYS A 37 24.98 5.34 -8.96
CA LYS A 37 25.91 4.27 -8.61
C LYS A 37 25.16 3.01 -8.17
N SER A 38 25.61 1.84 -8.59
CA SER A 38 24.96 0.54 -8.38
C SER A 38 24.61 0.24 -6.91
N ILE A 39 25.46 0.62 -5.95
CA ILE A 39 25.22 0.40 -4.51
C ILE A 39 23.97 1.16 -4.04
N ASN A 40 23.85 2.45 -4.41
CA ASN A 40 22.69 3.28 -4.05
C ASN A 40 21.40 2.74 -4.68
N VAL A 41 21.49 2.35 -5.95
CA VAL A 41 20.34 1.78 -6.68
C VAL A 41 19.83 0.51 -6.02
N THR A 42 20.74 -0.40 -5.64
CA THR A 42 20.37 -1.64 -4.94
C THR A 42 19.66 -1.35 -3.63
N PHE A 43 20.18 -0.42 -2.84
CA PHE A 43 19.57 -0.01 -1.58
C PHE A 43 18.15 0.57 -1.79
N ILE A 44 17.97 1.48 -2.75
CA ILE A 44 16.66 2.08 -3.06
C ILE A 44 15.68 1.02 -3.58
N ARG A 45 16.12 0.07 -4.40
CA ARG A 45 15.27 -1.04 -4.87
C ARG A 45 14.82 -1.94 -3.71
N CYS A 46 15.70 -2.25 -2.77
CA CYS A 46 15.30 -2.96 -1.55
C CYS A 46 14.24 -2.20 -0.77
N ILE A 47 14.38 -0.89 -0.59
CA ILE A 47 13.37 -0.06 0.07
C ILE A 47 12.02 -0.13 -0.66
N ARG A 48 12.01 -0.08 -2.00
CA ARG A 48 10.76 -0.20 -2.77
C ARG A 48 10.09 -1.55 -2.57
N ILE A 49 10.85 -2.64 -2.57
CA ILE A 49 10.32 -3.98 -2.30
C ILE A 49 9.71 -4.03 -0.88
N PHE A 50 10.42 -3.52 0.13
CA PHE A 50 9.88 -3.44 1.49
C PHE A 50 8.63 -2.57 1.56
N ALA A 51 8.60 -1.43 0.86
CA ALA A 51 7.45 -0.54 0.78
C ALA A 51 6.21 -1.25 0.19
N PHE A 52 6.40 -2.12 -0.81
CA PHE A 52 5.32 -2.94 -1.37
C PHE A 52 4.67 -3.83 -0.30
N PHE A 53 5.48 -4.56 0.46
CA PHE A 53 4.97 -5.41 1.53
C PHE A 53 4.33 -4.59 2.66
N ILE A 54 4.93 -3.49 3.05
CA ILE A 54 4.39 -2.57 4.07
C ILE A 54 3.02 -2.05 3.64
N ALA A 55 2.89 -1.58 2.39
CA ALA A 55 1.67 -0.98 1.88
C ALA A 55 0.48 -1.94 1.88
N ILE A 56 0.71 -3.24 1.64
CA ILE A 56 -0.34 -4.24 1.54
C ILE A 56 -0.62 -4.91 2.89
N PHE A 57 0.43 -5.35 3.60
CA PHE A 57 0.29 -6.29 4.71
C PHE A 57 0.19 -5.64 6.09
N ILE A 58 0.79 -4.47 6.32
CA ILE A 58 0.84 -3.88 7.68
C ILE A 58 -0.55 -3.62 8.26
N PRO A 59 -1.51 -3.01 7.56
CA PRO A 59 -2.85 -2.80 8.12
C PRO A 59 -3.57 -4.11 8.44
N ALA A 60 -3.46 -5.09 7.55
CA ALA A 60 -4.05 -6.41 7.73
C ALA A 60 -3.42 -7.14 8.92
N TYR A 61 -2.08 -7.10 9.04
CA TYR A 61 -1.36 -7.70 10.15
C TYR A 61 -1.74 -7.07 11.48
N TYR A 62 -1.85 -5.76 11.54
CA TYR A 62 -2.27 -5.04 12.75
C TYR A 62 -3.66 -5.52 13.22
N ILE A 63 -4.63 -5.63 12.30
CA ILE A 63 -5.97 -6.13 12.64
C ILE A 63 -5.92 -7.58 13.09
N ALA A 64 -5.22 -8.45 12.35
CA ALA A 64 -5.12 -9.87 12.68
C ALA A 64 -4.58 -10.09 14.10
N VAL A 65 -3.52 -9.35 14.46
CA VAL A 65 -2.84 -9.49 15.74
C VAL A 65 -3.65 -8.88 16.88
N THR A 66 -4.28 -7.74 16.67
CA THR A 66 -5.10 -7.10 17.73
C THR A 66 -6.43 -7.82 17.97
N THR A 67 -6.97 -8.52 16.96
CA THR A 67 -8.30 -9.17 17.08
C THR A 67 -8.19 -10.65 17.44
N TYR A 68 -7.34 -11.42 16.76
CA TYR A 68 -7.28 -12.89 16.92
C TYR A 68 -6.02 -13.38 17.59
N ASN A 69 -4.86 -12.85 17.25
CA ASN A 69 -3.57 -13.41 17.62
C ASN A 69 -2.86 -12.57 18.70
N GLN A 70 -3.57 -12.18 19.75
CA GLN A 70 -3.04 -11.32 20.82
C GLN A 70 -1.83 -11.94 21.53
N ASN A 71 -1.73 -13.25 21.59
CA ASN A 71 -0.60 -13.97 22.19
C ASN A 71 0.72 -13.83 21.41
N SER A 72 0.68 -13.36 20.17
CA SER A 72 1.87 -13.14 19.33
C SER A 72 2.58 -11.82 19.63
N ILE A 73 2.03 -10.98 20.49
CA ILE A 73 2.60 -9.68 20.87
C ILE A 73 3.20 -9.74 22.27
N PHE A 74 4.29 -9.02 22.48
CA PHE A 74 4.83 -8.82 23.82
C PHE A 74 3.77 -8.20 24.74
N LEU A 75 3.65 -8.72 25.95
CA LEU A 75 2.61 -8.30 26.92
C LEU A 75 2.57 -6.79 27.15
N SER A 76 3.72 -6.13 27.23
CA SER A 76 3.81 -4.68 27.41
C SER A 76 3.18 -3.90 26.25
N LEU A 77 3.43 -4.34 25.01
CA LEU A 77 2.85 -3.74 23.81
C LEU A 77 1.34 -4.03 23.72
N LEU A 78 0.91 -5.24 24.08
CA LEU A 78 -0.50 -5.61 24.10
C LEU A 78 -1.29 -4.75 25.11
N LEU A 79 -0.75 -4.51 26.29
CA LEU A 79 -1.38 -3.65 27.30
C LEU A 79 -1.49 -2.21 26.81
N LEU A 80 -0.44 -1.69 26.16
CA LEU A 80 -0.47 -0.36 25.56
C LEU A 80 -1.53 -0.24 24.45
N LEU A 81 -1.61 -1.23 23.56
CA LEU A 81 -2.62 -1.29 22.51
C LEU A 81 -4.04 -1.32 23.09
N LYS A 82 -4.26 -2.15 24.10
CA LYS A 82 -5.56 -2.22 24.79
C LYS A 82 -5.92 -0.91 25.46
N ALA A 83 -4.98 -0.29 26.19
CA ALA A 83 -5.20 0.98 26.88
C ALA A 83 -5.60 2.10 25.89
N GLN A 84 -4.97 2.19 24.74
CA GLN A 84 -5.31 3.19 23.72
C GLN A 84 -6.66 2.94 23.03
N ARG A 85 -7.14 1.71 23.03
CA ARG A 85 -8.41 1.34 22.41
C ARG A 85 -9.61 1.35 23.37
N THR A 86 -9.39 1.52 24.67
CA THR A 86 -10.49 1.54 25.67
C THR A 86 -11.47 2.69 25.45
N ALA A 87 -11.01 3.81 24.89
CA ALA A 87 -11.84 4.99 24.59
C ALA A 87 -12.56 4.92 23.24
N VAL A 88 -12.19 3.95 22.38
CA VAL A 88 -12.71 3.89 21.01
C VAL A 88 -13.91 2.96 20.94
N PRO A 89 -15.10 3.44 20.48
CA PRO A 89 -16.33 2.64 20.46
C PRO A 89 -16.41 1.67 19.27
N PHE A 90 -15.53 1.81 18.27
CA PHE A 90 -15.59 1.03 17.04
C PHE A 90 -14.63 -0.16 17.03
N PRO A 91 -15.01 -1.28 16.36
CA PRO A 91 -14.07 -2.37 16.10
C PRO A 91 -12.96 -1.93 15.16
N ALA A 92 -11.76 -2.56 15.28
CA ALA A 92 -10.55 -2.19 14.55
C ALA A 92 -10.74 -2.13 13.02
N ILE A 93 -11.58 -3.01 12.46
CA ILE A 93 -11.88 -3.03 11.03
C ILE A 93 -12.59 -1.74 10.56
N VAL A 94 -13.53 -1.24 11.36
CA VAL A 94 -14.27 -0.01 11.04
C VAL A 94 -13.35 1.20 11.10
N GLU A 95 -12.49 1.28 12.14
CA GLU A 95 -11.46 2.32 12.24
C GLU A 95 -10.55 2.31 11.00
N ALA A 96 -10.03 1.13 10.62
CA ALA A 96 -9.13 0.99 9.49
C ALA A 96 -9.79 1.36 8.15
N LEU A 97 -11.01 0.88 7.90
CA LEU A 97 -11.74 1.20 6.67
C LEU A 97 -12.05 2.69 6.58
N PHE A 98 -12.51 3.30 7.67
CA PHE A 98 -12.77 4.73 7.68
C PHE A 98 -11.51 5.54 7.36
N MET A 99 -10.37 5.21 7.97
CA MET A 99 -9.12 5.90 7.69
C MET A 99 -8.63 5.67 6.26
N ILE A 100 -8.69 4.44 5.75
CA ILE A 100 -8.30 4.15 4.37
C ILE A 100 -9.16 4.96 3.39
N ILE A 101 -10.47 4.98 3.58
CA ILE A 101 -11.39 5.74 2.72
C ILE A 101 -11.10 7.24 2.82
N SER A 102 -10.87 7.77 4.03
CA SER A 102 -10.55 9.18 4.23
C SER A 102 -9.25 9.57 3.51
N PHE A 103 -8.20 8.75 3.61
CA PHE A 103 -6.95 8.97 2.87
C PHE A 103 -7.13 8.87 1.36
N GLU A 104 -7.96 7.96 0.86
CA GLU A 104 -8.24 7.85 -0.59
C GLU A 104 -9.02 9.07 -1.10
N ILE A 105 -9.96 9.61 -0.31
CA ILE A 105 -10.69 10.84 -0.66
C ILE A 105 -9.73 12.03 -0.70
N LEU A 106 -8.86 12.17 0.29
CA LEU A 106 -7.85 13.25 0.31
C LEU A 106 -6.92 13.18 -0.90
N ARG A 107 -6.45 11.99 -1.24
CA ARG A 107 -5.60 11.77 -2.40
C ARG A 107 -6.32 12.05 -3.72
N GLU A 108 -7.56 11.59 -3.87
CA GLU A 108 -8.36 11.84 -5.07
C GLU A 108 -8.60 13.35 -5.25
N SER A 109 -8.80 14.07 -4.14
CA SER A 109 -8.92 15.52 -4.16
C SER A 109 -7.64 16.20 -4.60
N ASP A 110 -6.48 15.75 -4.11
CA ASP A 110 -5.16 16.28 -4.49
C ASP A 110 -4.88 16.14 -5.99
N LEU A 111 -5.23 15.00 -6.58
CA LEU A 111 -5.04 14.74 -8.01
C LEU A 111 -5.91 15.62 -8.92
N ARG A 112 -7.05 16.14 -8.43
CA ARG A 112 -7.99 16.95 -9.21
C ARG A 112 -7.81 18.45 -9.02
N MET A 113 -7.05 18.87 -8.00
CA MET A 113 -6.82 20.29 -7.72
C MET A 113 -5.50 20.78 -8.33
N SER A 114 -5.34 22.10 -8.41
CA SER A 114 -4.06 22.69 -8.80
C SER A 114 -2.99 22.33 -7.76
N SER A 115 -1.76 22.09 -8.22
CA SER A 115 -0.65 21.56 -7.40
C SER A 115 -0.40 22.31 -6.08
N THR A 116 -0.58 23.63 -6.08
CA THR A 116 -0.35 24.46 -4.88
C THR A 116 -1.49 24.38 -3.87
N THR A 117 -2.73 24.30 -4.33
CA THR A 117 -3.91 24.29 -3.45
C THR A 117 -4.21 22.85 -2.96
N GLY A 118 -4.01 21.86 -3.82
CA GLY A 118 -4.23 20.45 -3.50
C GLY A 118 -3.33 19.95 -2.38
N SER A 119 -2.02 20.22 -2.46
CA SER A 119 -1.07 19.81 -1.43
C SER A 119 -1.36 20.44 -0.06
N ALA A 120 -1.75 21.73 -0.03
CA ALA A 120 -2.12 22.39 1.23
C ALA A 120 -3.36 21.77 1.86
N ILE A 121 -4.38 21.44 1.07
CA ILE A 121 -5.61 20.81 1.56
C ILE A 121 -5.34 19.38 2.03
N SER A 122 -4.50 18.63 1.32
CA SER A 122 -4.12 17.27 1.72
C SER A 122 -3.36 17.25 3.05
N ILE A 123 -2.43 18.18 3.25
CA ILE A 123 -1.68 18.30 4.51
C ILE A 123 -2.63 18.70 5.66
N LEU A 124 -3.42 19.76 5.46
CA LEU A 124 -4.39 20.24 6.46
C LEU A 124 -5.45 19.16 6.76
N GLY A 125 -6.01 18.55 5.71
CA GLY A 125 -7.00 17.49 5.87
C GLY A 125 -6.45 16.29 6.63
N GLY A 126 -5.26 15.81 6.29
CA GLY A 126 -4.61 14.70 6.98
C GLY A 126 -4.31 15.00 8.45
N LEU A 127 -3.78 16.18 8.75
CA LEU A 127 -3.46 16.61 10.10
C LEU A 127 -4.73 16.80 10.94
N ILE A 128 -5.71 17.55 10.44
CA ILE A 128 -6.95 17.86 11.16
C ILE A 128 -7.77 16.57 11.37
N LEU A 129 -7.92 15.73 10.33
CA LEU A 129 -8.64 14.47 10.47
C LEU A 129 -7.97 13.54 11.49
N GLY A 130 -6.64 13.44 11.44
CA GLY A 130 -5.89 12.58 12.37
C GLY A 130 -6.01 13.05 13.82
N ASP A 131 -5.75 14.32 14.07
CA ASP A 131 -5.78 14.89 15.42
C ASP A 131 -7.20 14.95 15.98
N ALA A 132 -8.18 15.41 15.20
CA ALA A 132 -9.58 15.46 15.61
C ALA A 132 -10.16 14.06 15.87
N ALA A 133 -9.82 13.06 15.06
CA ALA A 133 -10.31 11.69 15.25
C ALA A 133 -9.78 11.04 16.54
N VAL A 134 -8.50 11.31 16.88
CA VAL A 134 -7.90 10.86 18.15
C VAL A 134 -8.48 11.62 19.32
N SER A 135 -8.55 12.95 19.24
CA SER A 135 -9.06 13.80 20.33
C SER A 135 -10.53 13.53 20.65
N ALA A 136 -11.33 13.19 19.65
CA ALA A 136 -12.72 12.76 19.81
C ALA A 136 -12.88 11.31 20.33
N GLY A 137 -11.78 10.55 20.47
CA GLY A 137 -11.84 9.14 20.87
C GLY A 137 -12.51 8.23 19.85
N ILE A 138 -12.60 8.67 18.58
CA ILE A 138 -13.20 7.88 17.49
C ILE A 138 -12.20 6.85 16.96
N MET A 139 -10.91 7.18 17.03
CA MET A 139 -9.83 6.35 16.50
C MET A 139 -8.66 6.21 17.45
N SER A 140 -8.01 5.05 17.40
CA SER A 140 -6.79 4.82 18.17
C SER A 140 -5.57 5.47 17.47
N PRO A 141 -4.67 6.13 18.21
CA PRO A 141 -3.46 6.74 17.65
C PRO A 141 -2.61 5.76 16.84
N ILE A 142 -2.49 4.52 17.31
CA ILE A 142 -1.71 3.48 16.63
C ILE A 142 -2.33 3.11 15.29
N MET A 143 -3.66 3.04 15.19
CA MET A 143 -4.32 2.76 13.91
C MET A 143 -3.98 3.83 12.87
N ILE A 144 -3.98 5.10 13.26
CA ILE A 144 -3.61 6.21 12.36
C ILE A 144 -2.18 6.05 11.87
N ILE A 145 -1.24 5.75 12.77
CA ILE A 145 0.17 5.52 12.40
C ILE A 145 0.30 4.35 11.42
N VAL A 146 -0.37 3.24 11.68
CA VAL A 146 -0.34 2.04 10.83
C VAL A 146 -0.85 2.35 9.42
N ILE A 147 -1.99 3.03 9.31
CA ILE A 147 -2.59 3.40 8.02
C ILE A 147 -1.73 4.46 7.31
N ALA A 148 -1.19 5.45 8.04
CA ALA A 148 -0.31 6.47 7.47
C ALA A 148 0.96 5.85 6.87
N ILE A 149 1.65 4.98 7.60
CA ILE A 149 2.85 4.28 7.11
C ILE A 149 2.52 3.45 5.85
N SER A 150 1.41 2.70 5.87
CA SER A 150 0.97 1.91 4.73
C SER A 150 0.64 2.79 3.50
N SER A 151 0.02 3.94 3.72
CA SER A 151 -0.34 4.87 2.64
C SER A 151 0.90 5.56 2.05
N ILE A 152 1.82 6.01 2.90
CA ILE A 152 3.10 6.60 2.49
C ILE A 152 3.93 5.59 1.69
N ALA A 153 3.98 4.32 2.15
CA ALA A 153 4.67 3.25 1.43
C ALA A 153 4.09 3.03 0.02
N GLY A 154 2.77 3.24 -0.16
CA GLY A 154 2.13 3.18 -1.46
C GLY A 154 2.53 4.30 -2.42
N PHE A 155 3.00 5.46 -1.93
CA PHE A 155 3.46 6.57 -2.77
C PHE A 155 4.87 6.41 -3.35
N VAL A 156 5.60 5.41 -2.90
CA VAL A 156 6.94 5.09 -3.42
C VAL A 156 6.89 4.67 -4.89
N PHE A 157 5.73 4.19 -5.36
CA PHE A 157 5.55 3.68 -6.72
C PHE A 157 5.06 4.76 -7.67
N THR A 158 5.71 4.86 -8.83
CA THR A 158 5.38 5.84 -9.88
C THR A 158 4.31 5.35 -10.84
N SER A 159 4.12 4.02 -10.97
CA SER A 159 3.12 3.44 -11.86
C SER A 159 1.73 3.47 -11.22
N ILE A 160 0.77 4.09 -11.89
CA ILE A 160 -0.62 4.21 -11.43
C ILE A 160 -1.28 2.84 -11.30
N GLU A 161 -0.98 1.93 -12.23
CA GLU A 161 -1.52 0.56 -12.26
C GLU A 161 -1.13 -0.22 -11.01
N LEU A 162 0.15 -0.19 -10.62
CA LEU A 162 0.62 -0.88 -9.43
C LEU A 162 0.03 -0.26 -8.16
N VAL A 163 -0.05 1.06 -8.11
CA VAL A 163 -0.65 1.76 -6.95
C VAL A 163 -2.12 1.38 -6.79
N ASN A 164 -2.89 1.31 -7.88
CA ASN A 164 -4.29 0.90 -7.84
C ASN A 164 -4.43 -0.58 -7.42
N ALA A 165 -3.53 -1.44 -7.89
CA ALA A 165 -3.49 -2.84 -7.46
C ALA A 165 -3.19 -2.95 -5.95
N ILE A 166 -2.20 -2.22 -5.43
CA ILE A 166 -1.85 -2.19 -4.00
C ILE A 166 -3.06 -1.77 -3.15
N ARG A 167 -3.81 -0.74 -3.56
CA ARG A 167 -5.01 -0.28 -2.85
C ARG A 167 -6.07 -1.38 -2.75
N LEU A 168 -6.36 -2.02 -3.87
CA LEU A 168 -7.37 -3.08 -3.93
C LEU A 168 -6.95 -4.27 -3.08
N TYR A 169 -5.70 -4.73 -3.22
CA TYR A 169 -5.20 -5.84 -2.41
C TYR A 169 -5.12 -5.49 -0.93
N ARG A 170 -4.75 -4.27 -0.55
CA ARG A 170 -4.78 -3.82 0.85
C ARG A 170 -6.14 -4.02 1.50
N ILE A 171 -7.23 -3.64 0.81
CA ILE A 171 -8.60 -3.83 1.31
C ILE A 171 -8.94 -5.32 1.38
N ILE A 172 -8.59 -6.11 0.37
CA ILE A 172 -8.84 -7.56 0.37
C ILE A 172 -8.13 -8.24 1.54
N PHE A 173 -6.84 -7.95 1.76
CA PHE A 173 -6.07 -8.51 2.88
C PHE A 173 -6.62 -8.07 4.24
N LEU A 174 -7.08 -6.84 4.35
CA LEU A 174 -7.71 -6.32 5.56
C LEU A 174 -9.00 -7.08 5.89
N LEU A 175 -9.85 -7.35 4.90
CA LEU A 175 -11.06 -8.15 5.07
C LEU A 175 -10.74 -9.61 5.43
N LEU A 176 -9.77 -10.23 4.76
CA LEU A 176 -9.32 -11.58 5.07
C LEU A 176 -8.75 -11.68 6.49
N ALA A 177 -7.97 -10.68 6.92
CA ALA A 177 -7.42 -10.59 8.27
C ALA A 177 -8.53 -10.46 9.32
N THR A 178 -9.61 -9.77 9.00
CA THR A 178 -10.75 -9.61 9.92
C THR A 178 -11.52 -10.90 10.13
N VAL A 179 -11.62 -11.77 9.10
CA VAL A 179 -12.40 -13.01 9.18
C VAL A 179 -11.55 -14.17 9.71
N LEU A 180 -10.30 -14.30 9.23
CA LEU A 180 -9.44 -15.47 9.47
C LEU A 180 -8.17 -15.13 10.28
N GLY A 181 -7.99 -13.88 10.69
CA GLY A 181 -6.79 -13.45 11.39
C GLY A 181 -5.53 -13.60 10.53
N VAL A 182 -4.43 -14.02 11.15
CA VAL A 182 -3.14 -14.22 10.45
C VAL A 182 -3.22 -15.30 9.38
N TYR A 183 -4.05 -16.33 9.56
CA TYR A 183 -4.28 -17.37 8.54
C TYR A 183 -4.86 -16.77 7.24
N GLY A 184 -5.75 -15.79 7.37
CA GLY A 184 -6.30 -15.07 6.21
C GLY A 184 -5.23 -14.34 5.40
N ILE A 185 -4.24 -13.76 6.08
CA ILE A 185 -3.11 -13.10 5.42
C ILE A 185 -2.27 -14.13 4.65
N TYR A 186 -1.96 -15.30 5.25
CA TYR A 186 -1.20 -16.35 4.57
C TYR A 186 -1.95 -16.87 3.34
N LEU A 187 -3.24 -17.18 3.45
CA LEU A 187 -4.05 -17.64 2.32
C LEU A 187 -4.13 -16.60 1.21
N GLY A 188 -4.34 -15.33 1.58
CA GLY A 188 -4.33 -14.22 0.63
C GLY A 188 -2.98 -14.05 -0.07
N ALA A 189 -1.86 -14.20 0.66
CA ALA A 189 -0.52 -14.13 0.09
C ALA A 189 -0.25 -15.27 -0.91
N ILE A 190 -0.64 -16.50 -0.56
CA ILE A 190 -0.54 -17.66 -1.46
C ILE A 190 -1.37 -17.43 -2.71
N TYR A 191 -2.61 -16.95 -2.58
CA TYR A 191 -3.48 -16.64 -3.71
C TYR A 191 -2.89 -15.55 -4.62
N LEU A 192 -2.32 -14.49 -4.01
CA LEU A 192 -1.66 -13.41 -4.75
C LEU A 192 -0.45 -13.93 -5.53
N LEU A 193 0.40 -14.75 -4.89
CA LEU A 193 1.54 -15.39 -5.54
C LEU A 193 1.09 -16.31 -6.68
N TYR A 194 0.08 -17.15 -6.45
CA TYR A 194 -0.48 -18.01 -7.50
C TYR A 194 -0.95 -17.18 -8.71
N LYS A 195 -1.67 -16.08 -8.45
CA LYS A 195 -2.14 -15.20 -9.51
C LYS A 195 -0.99 -14.54 -10.28
N LEU A 196 0.06 -14.09 -9.58
CA LEU A 196 1.24 -13.50 -10.23
C LEU A 196 2.00 -14.51 -11.10
N ILE A 197 2.08 -15.77 -10.68
CA ILE A 197 2.74 -16.85 -11.44
C ILE A 197 1.94 -17.23 -12.68
N THR A 198 0.60 -17.23 -12.60
CA THR A 198 -0.26 -17.58 -13.73
C THR A 198 -0.45 -16.48 -14.75
N LEU A 199 -0.10 -15.24 -14.40
CA LEU A 199 -0.15 -14.12 -15.35
C LEU A 199 0.95 -14.24 -16.39
N THR A 200 0.57 -14.04 -17.66
CA THR A 200 1.49 -13.98 -18.78
C THR A 200 1.37 -12.62 -19.47
N SER A 201 2.50 -12.08 -19.91
CA SER A 201 2.58 -10.86 -20.69
C SER A 201 3.20 -11.18 -22.04
N PHE A 202 2.39 -11.24 -23.11
CA PHE A 202 2.84 -11.60 -24.46
C PHE A 202 3.63 -12.92 -24.50
N ASP A 203 3.02 -14.00 -24.05
CA ASP A 203 3.58 -15.36 -23.96
C ASP A 203 4.81 -15.50 -23.03
N LYS A 204 5.18 -14.44 -22.31
CA LYS A 204 6.24 -14.50 -21.31
C LYS A 204 5.65 -14.50 -19.91
N PRO A 205 6.19 -15.28 -18.97
CA PRO A 205 5.70 -15.26 -17.61
C PRO A 205 5.90 -13.87 -16.99
N TYR A 206 4.88 -13.37 -16.30
CA TYR A 206 4.88 -12.01 -15.73
C TYR A 206 5.97 -11.80 -14.65
N LEU A 207 6.37 -12.88 -13.95
CA LEU A 207 7.45 -12.89 -12.97
C LEU A 207 8.85 -13.11 -13.58
N ALA A 208 9.01 -13.19 -14.92
CA ALA A 208 10.34 -13.26 -15.50
C ALA A 208 11.16 -12.01 -15.11
N PRO A 209 12.49 -12.15 -14.90
CA PRO A 209 13.39 -13.25 -15.28
C PRO A 209 13.66 -14.31 -14.19
N PHE A 210 12.73 -14.62 -13.32
CA PHE A 210 12.89 -15.66 -12.30
C PHE A 210 12.34 -17.00 -12.78
#